data_696fa28bedf440c75cde7cbbf0f3c347
#
_entry.id   696fa28bedf440c75cde7cbbf0f3c347
#
_cell.length_a   1.000
_cell.length_b   1.000
_cell.length_c   1.000
_cell.angle_alpha   90.00
_cell.angle_beta   90.00
_cell.angle_gamma   90.00
#
_symmetry.space_group_name_H-M   'P 1'
#
loop_
_entity.id
_entity.type
_entity.pdbx_description
1 polymer ?
#
loop_
_entity_poly.entity_id
_entity_poly.type
_entity_poly.pdbx_seq_one_letter_code
_entity_poly.pdbx_strand_id
1 'polypeptide(L)'
;MNGLKKHYTRKLQNISRSYLVSLPSEFLKKHGLKDKKNASVIIKINEDWSLTIIPEKLAEQISDEIIVEAYREVSREVVEKVLSGTEKIIILSDKKIDEKIRKEVRLFVDGLPQAEILEDEPQRIVVYNIGFKNIPNRKILHRLLSIVSDIFENIKKKNTIDLELNFKDLKKFYIILKGNIRTYHNSGFLEYGDEELTQKKASDYRIFSYQLKIIGYILRDFEIDDSLLKFFTKIETYFNEIFDAFLKKNERLSHELWFQNQPLEREGKELIDIVPSEHKDKINLLLMIVKICRSMTALLYS
;
A
#
# COMPACT_ATOMS: atom_id res chain seq x y z
N MET A 1 -14.11 -1.81 21.44
CA MET A 1 -15.37 -2.57 21.36
C MET A 1 -15.14 -3.76 20.42
N ASN A 2 -15.04 -4.97 20.97
CA ASN A 2 -14.87 -6.19 20.20
C ASN A 2 -16.16 -6.48 19.44
N GLY A 3 -16.18 -6.19 18.13
CA GLY A 3 -17.26 -6.61 17.24
C GLY A 3 -17.23 -8.11 17.05
N LEU A 4 -18.00 -8.85 17.84
CA LEU A 4 -18.27 -10.28 17.60
C LEU A 4 -18.69 -10.46 16.14
N LYS A 5 -17.94 -11.24 15.36
CA LYS A 5 -18.36 -11.68 14.03
C LYS A 5 -19.66 -12.44 14.15
N LYS A 6 -20.79 -11.80 13.80
CA LYS A 6 -22.09 -12.47 13.82
C LYS A 6 -22.24 -13.32 12.56
N HIS A 7 -22.49 -14.60 12.75
CA HIS A 7 -22.80 -15.54 11.67
C HIS A 7 -24.32 -15.72 11.56
N TYR A 8 -24.83 -15.69 10.36
CA TYR A 8 -26.26 -15.91 10.09
C TYR A 8 -26.40 -17.05 9.08
N THR A 9 -27.13 -18.10 9.45
CA THR A 9 -27.52 -19.14 8.50
C THR A 9 -28.87 -18.76 7.89
N ARG A 10 -29.00 -18.84 6.57
CA ARG A 10 -30.23 -18.58 5.82
C ARG A 10 -30.50 -19.70 4.83
N LYS A 11 -31.77 -20.07 4.68
CA LYS A 11 -32.18 -21.00 3.65
C LYS A 11 -32.31 -20.30 2.31
N LEU A 12 -31.85 -20.93 1.24
CA LEU A 12 -32.09 -20.48 -0.11
C LEU A 12 -33.56 -20.75 -0.46
N GLN A 13 -34.24 -19.77 -1.01
CA GLN A 13 -35.61 -19.86 -1.50
C GLN A 13 -35.59 -19.90 -3.03
N ASN A 14 -36.12 -20.97 -3.62
CA ASN A 14 -36.21 -21.09 -5.07
C ASN A 14 -37.48 -20.37 -5.55
N ILE A 15 -37.31 -19.38 -6.42
CA ILE A 15 -38.41 -18.68 -7.07
C ILE A 15 -38.17 -18.74 -8.58
N SER A 16 -38.94 -19.57 -9.27
CA SER A 16 -38.78 -19.81 -10.71
C SER A 16 -37.38 -20.30 -11.10
N ARG A 17 -36.58 -19.44 -11.74
CA ARG A 17 -35.19 -19.75 -12.17
C ARG A 17 -34.11 -19.09 -11.28
N SER A 18 -34.51 -18.48 -10.16
CA SER A 18 -33.61 -17.73 -9.28
C SER A 18 -33.64 -18.26 -7.86
N TYR A 19 -32.52 -18.14 -7.16
CA TYR A 19 -32.42 -18.42 -5.73
C TYR A 19 -32.33 -17.12 -4.97
N LEU A 20 -33.17 -16.96 -3.92
CA LEU A 20 -33.15 -15.80 -3.05
C LEU A 20 -32.57 -16.17 -1.68
N VAL A 21 -31.83 -15.22 -1.08
CA VAL A 21 -31.37 -15.27 0.31
C VAL A 21 -31.82 -14.01 1.03
N SER A 22 -32.43 -14.15 2.21
CA SER A 22 -32.85 -13.00 3.02
C SER A 22 -31.63 -12.39 3.73
N LEU A 23 -31.45 -11.07 3.60
CA LEU A 23 -30.44 -10.34 4.32
C LEU A 23 -30.80 -10.17 5.81
N PRO A 24 -29.83 -10.21 6.74
CA PRO A 24 -30.08 -9.98 8.15
C PRO A 24 -30.69 -8.60 8.41
N SER A 25 -31.71 -8.53 9.27
CA SER A 25 -32.37 -7.26 9.61
C SER A 25 -31.44 -6.21 10.21
N GLU A 26 -30.40 -6.66 10.91
CA GLU A 26 -29.35 -5.77 11.44
C GLU A 26 -28.52 -5.11 10.32
N PHE A 27 -28.20 -5.87 9.25
CA PHE A 27 -27.54 -5.32 8.07
C PHE A 27 -28.41 -4.24 7.42
N LEU A 28 -29.70 -4.53 7.21
CA LEU A 28 -30.64 -3.58 6.61
C LEU A 28 -30.83 -2.33 7.47
N LYS A 29 -30.94 -2.49 8.81
CA LYS A 29 -31.04 -1.36 9.75
C LYS A 29 -29.79 -0.49 9.74
N LYS A 30 -28.61 -1.12 9.86
CA LYS A 30 -27.32 -0.42 9.89
C LYS A 30 -27.10 0.45 8.65
N HIS A 31 -27.57 0.00 7.51
CA HIS A 31 -27.39 0.69 6.23
C HIS A 31 -28.62 1.49 5.77
N GLY A 32 -29.66 1.61 6.62
CA GLY A 32 -30.87 2.37 6.31
C GLY A 32 -31.66 1.84 5.12
N LEU A 33 -31.61 0.52 4.88
CA LEU A 33 -32.28 -0.13 3.76
C LEU A 33 -33.66 -0.71 4.15
N LYS A 34 -33.97 -0.82 5.46
CA LYS A 34 -35.10 -1.59 5.98
C LYS A 34 -36.47 -1.09 5.50
N ASP A 35 -36.61 0.23 5.31
CA ASP A 35 -37.91 0.85 5.01
C ASP A 35 -37.98 1.50 3.62
N LYS A 36 -37.04 1.18 2.75
CA LYS A 36 -36.93 1.72 1.39
C LYS A 36 -37.61 0.76 0.39
N LYS A 37 -38.62 1.24 -0.35
CA LYS A 37 -39.35 0.45 -1.37
C LYS A 37 -38.47 -0.01 -2.55
N ASN A 38 -37.34 0.68 -2.83
CA ASN A 38 -36.44 0.38 -3.96
C ASN A 38 -34.99 0.39 -3.51
N ALA A 39 -34.69 -0.29 -2.38
CA ALA A 39 -33.31 -0.43 -1.93
C ALA A 39 -32.57 -1.47 -2.78
N SER A 40 -31.43 -1.09 -3.34
CA SER A 40 -30.54 -1.96 -4.12
C SER A 40 -29.25 -2.27 -3.38
N VAL A 41 -28.69 -3.41 -3.71
CA VAL A 41 -27.39 -3.87 -3.25
C VAL A 41 -26.60 -4.38 -4.44
N ILE A 42 -25.30 -4.14 -4.41
CA ILE A 42 -24.35 -4.72 -5.36
C ILE A 42 -23.93 -6.08 -4.80
N ILE A 43 -24.00 -7.12 -5.61
CA ILE A 43 -23.52 -8.45 -5.26
C ILE A 43 -22.28 -8.73 -6.09
N LYS A 44 -21.16 -8.95 -5.41
CA LYS A 44 -19.89 -9.34 -6.02
C LYS A 44 -19.65 -10.83 -5.77
N ILE A 45 -19.29 -11.57 -6.82
CA ILE A 45 -18.80 -12.94 -6.72
C ILE A 45 -17.28 -12.87 -6.58
N ASN A 46 -16.74 -13.45 -5.51
CA ASN A 46 -15.30 -13.49 -5.25
C ASN A 46 -14.64 -14.72 -5.91
N GLU A 47 -13.31 -14.73 -6.01
CA GLU A 47 -12.55 -15.85 -6.61
C GLU A 47 -12.79 -17.21 -5.92
N ASP A 48 -13.06 -17.20 -4.61
CA ASP A 48 -13.41 -18.38 -3.81
C ASP A 48 -14.91 -18.74 -3.91
N TRP A 49 -15.62 -18.15 -4.86
CA TRP A 49 -17.06 -18.30 -5.07
C TRP A 49 -17.91 -17.81 -3.88
N SER A 50 -17.36 -17.14 -2.91
CA SER A 50 -18.15 -16.43 -1.90
C SER A 50 -18.80 -15.18 -2.49
N LEU A 51 -19.88 -14.70 -1.83
CA LEU A 51 -20.59 -13.48 -2.25
C LEU A 51 -20.35 -12.36 -1.25
N THR A 52 -19.93 -11.20 -1.74
CA THR A 52 -19.92 -9.96 -0.99
C THR A 52 -21.12 -9.12 -1.37
N ILE A 53 -21.90 -8.68 -0.37
CA ILE A 53 -23.09 -7.84 -0.57
C ILE A 53 -22.79 -6.44 -0.05
N ILE A 54 -22.89 -5.44 -0.90
CA ILE A 54 -22.58 -4.04 -0.61
C ILE A 54 -23.83 -3.20 -0.85
N PRO A 55 -24.28 -2.37 0.12
CA PRO A 55 -25.33 -1.40 -0.13
C PRO A 55 -24.92 -0.44 -1.25
N GLU A 56 -25.79 -0.25 -2.26
CA GLU A 56 -25.48 0.64 -3.40
C GLU A 56 -25.06 2.05 -2.95
N LYS A 57 -25.72 2.60 -1.93
CA LYS A 57 -25.32 3.85 -1.30
C LYS A 57 -23.91 3.86 -0.68
N LEU A 58 -23.38 2.72 -0.29
CA LEU A 58 -21.99 2.63 0.19
C LEU A 58 -21.00 2.58 -0.99
N ALA A 59 -21.42 2.04 -2.12
CA ALA A 59 -20.66 2.11 -3.37
C ALA A 59 -20.70 3.53 -3.95
N GLU A 60 -21.81 4.25 -3.79
CA GLU A 60 -21.95 5.68 -4.13
C GLU A 60 -21.34 6.61 -3.06
N GLN A 61 -21.20 6.17 -1.81
CA GLN A 61 -20.63 6.91 -0.66
C GLN A 61 -19.11 6.82 -0.54
N ILE A 62 -18.41 6.44 -1.58
CA ILE A 62 -17.14 7.10 -1.88
C ILE A 62 -17.61 8.50 -2.28
N SER A 63 -17.88 9.36 -1.29
CA SER A 63 -18.43 10.68 -1.52
C SER A 63 -17.42 11.40 -2.39
N ASP A 64 -17.82 11.69 -3.63
CA ASP A 64 -16.98 12.42 -4.58
C ASP A 64 -16.47 13.72 -3.95
N GLU A 65 -17.17 14.22 -2.92
CA GLU A 65 -16.85 15.47 -2.24
C GLU A 65 -17.05 15.39 -0.72
N ILE A 66 -16.11 15.91 0.07
CA ILE A 66 -16.22 16.07 1.51
C ILE A 66 -15.81 17.49 1.92
N ILE A 67 -16.54 18.05 2.89
CA ILE A 67 -16.20 19.34 3.51
C ILE A 67 -15.62 19.07 4.89
N VAL A 68 -14.46 19.67 5.18
CA VAL A 68 -13.78 19.62 6.47
C VAL A 68 -13.52 21.03 6.97
N GLU A 69 -13.60 21.23 8.27
CA GLU A 69 -13.26 22.51 8.89
C GLU A 69 -11.72 22.70 8.92
N ALA A 70 -11.24 23.92 8.79
CA ALA A 70 -9.83 24.22 8.92
C ALA A 70 -9.42 24.25 10.40
N TYR A 71 -8.62 23.27 10.81
CA TYR A 71 -8.00 23.18 12.15
C TYR A 71 -6.55 22.76 12.06
N ARG A 72 -5.83 22.77 13.17
CA ARG A 72 -4.36 22.60 13.19
C ARG A 72 -3.85 21.33 12.52
N GLU A 73 -4.55 20.21 12.65
CA GLU A 73 -4.14 18.90 12.10
C GLU A 73 -4.92 18.48 10.84
N VAL A 74 -5.65 19.40 10.21
CA VAL A 74 -6.50 19.13 9.02
C VAL A 74 -5.71 18.50 7.87
N SER A 75 -4.43 18.81 7.74
CA SER A 75 -3.53 18.22 6.74
C SER A 75 -3.50 16.69 6.80
N ARG A 76 -3.53 16.11 8.01
CA ARG A 76 -3.57 14.65 8.22
C ARG A 76 -4.90 14.06 7.79
N GLU A 77 -6.00 14.74 8.08
CA GLU A 77 -7.32 14.34 7.62
C GLU A 77 -7.41 14.37 6.10
N VAL A 78 -6.90 15.41 5.46
CA VAL A 78 -6.80 15.49 3.99
C VAL A 78 -6.05 14.28 3.41
N VAL A 79 -4.88 13.96 3.96
CA VAL A 79 -4.12 12.75 3.54
C VAL A 79 -4.96 11.49 3.70
N GLU A 80 -5.67 11.37 4.82
CA GLU A 80 -6.53 10.21 5.09
C GLU A 80 -7.64 10.09 4.06
N LYS A 81 -8.33 11.18 3.75
CA LYS A 81 -9.42 11.21 2.77
C LYS A 81 -8.92 10.93 1.35
N VAL A 82 -7.82 11.55 0.93
CA VAL A 82 -7.19 11.25 -0.37
C VAL A 82 -6.84 9.76 -0.49
N LEU A 83 -6.17 9.19 0.52
CA LEU A 83 -5.81 7.77 0.54
C LEU A 83 -7.02 6.83 0.64
N SER A 84 -8.16 7.34 1.09
CA SER A 84 -9.43 6.58 1.16
C SER A 84 -10.25 6.65 -0.13
N GLY A 85 -9.78 7.40 -1.13
CA GLY A 85 -10.40 7.48 -2.44
C GLY A 85 -11.38 8.64 -2.61
N THR A 86 -11.50 9.58 -1.64
CA THR A 86 -12.32 10.79 -1.78
C THR A 86 -11.79 11.62 -2.96
N GLU A 87 -12.66 12.00 -3.89
CA GLU A 87 -12.25 12.70 -5.12
C GLU A 87 -11.99 14.18 -4.88
N LYS A 88 -12.80 14.82 -4.03
CA LYS A 88 -12.70 16.26 -3.74
C LYS A 88 -12.81 16.52 -2.24
N ILE A 89 -11.87 17.27 -1.70
CA ILE A 89 -11.83 17.64 -0.30
C ILE A 89 -11.82 19.17 -0.23
N ILE A 90 -12.82 19.74 0.42
CA ILE A 90 -12.97 21.18 0.60
C ILE A 90 -12.67 21.51 2.06
N ILE A 91 -11.63 22.28 2.29
CA ILE A 91 -11.28 22.80 3.61
C ILE A 91 -11.89 24.21 3.70
N LEU A 92 -12.80 24.41 4.66
CA LEU A 92 -13.49 25.68 4.89
C LEU A 92 -13.15 26.27 6.25
N SER A 93 -13.20 27.61 6.33
CA SER A 93 -13.13 28.36 7.58
C SER A 93 -13.98 29.61 7.49
N ASP A 94 -14.62 29.98 8.60
CA ASP A 94 -15.36 31.24 8.72
C ASP A 94 -14.43 32.47 8.68
N LYS A 95 -13.14 32.27 8.94
CA LYS A 95 -12.10 33.30 8.93
C LYS A 95 -11.00 32.90 7.94
N LYS A 96 -10.09 33.84 7.67
CA LYS A 96 -8.90 33.52 6.89
C LYS A 96 -8.16 32.33 7.50
N ILE A 97 -7.91 31.29 6.72
CA ILE A 97 -7.15 30.12 7.13
C ILE A 97 -5.72 30.54 7.48
N ASP A 98 -5.26 30.10 8.68
CA ASP A 98 -3.91 30.40 9.16
C ASP A 98 -2.83 29.97 8.17
N GLU A 99 -1.81 30.80 8.00
CA GLU A 99 -0.73 30.56 7.05
C GLU A 99 0.09 29.28 7.34
N LYS A 100 0.17 28.89 8.64
CA LYS A 100 0.82 27.64 9.03
C LYS A 100 0.02 26.42 8.59
N ILE A 101 -1.31 26.46 8.77
CA ILE A 101 -2.23 25.40 8.31
C ILE A 101 -2.13 25.30 6.79
N ARG A 102 -2.16 26.42 6.06
CA ARG A 102 -2.07 26.47 4.62
C ARG A 102 -0.77 25.87 4.08
N LYS A 103 0.36 26.26 4.68
CA LYS A 103 1.69 25.69 4.34
C LYS A 103 1.76 24.20 4.62
N GLU A 104 1.20 23.75 5.74
CA GLU A 104 1.18 22.34 6.10
C GLU A 104 0.33 21.53 5.12
N VAL A 105 -0.87 21.99 4.77
CA VAL A 105 -1.72 21.34 3.77
C VAL A 105 -0.99 21.21 2.43
N ARG A 106 -0.36 22.29 1.94
CA ARG A 106 0.45 22.25 0.70
C ARG A 106 1.55 21.20 0.79
N LEU A 107 2.36 21.22 1.86
CA LEU A 107 3.46 20.27 2.05
C LEU A 107 2.99 18.82 2.02
N PHE A 108 1.84 18.54 2.67
CA PHE A 108 1.30 17.18 2.71
C PHE A 108 0.71 16.76 1.35
N VAL A 109 0.00 17.67 0.64
CA VAL A 109 -0.56 17.40 -0.68
C VAL A 109 0.55 17.20 -1.71
N ASP A 110 1.60 18.01 -1.71
CA ASP A 110 2.79 17.84 -2.57
C ASP A 110 3.46 16.46 -2.37
N GLY A 111 3.31 15.88 -1.18
CA GLY A 111 3.75 14.53 -0.88
C GLY A 111 2.85 13.41 -1.41
N LEU A 112 1.67 13.74 -1.96
CA LEU A 112 0.67 12.79 -2.46
C LEU A 112 0.61 12.83 -3.99
N PRO A 113 1.17 11.83 -4.69
CA PRO A 113 1.25 11.86 -6.15
C PRO A 113 -0.10 11.88 -6.87
N GLN A 114 -1.19 11.53 -6.18
CA GLN A 114 -2.55 11.48 -6.69
C GLN A 114 -3.40 12.68 -6.30
N ALA A 115 -2.86 13.69 -5.62
CA ALA A 115 -3.62 14.84 -5.15
C ALA A 115 -3.01 16.15 -5.62
N GLU A 116 -3.88 17.13 -5.87
CA GLU A 116 -3.50 18.49 -6.30
C GLU A 116 -4.40 19.52 -5.64
N ILE A 117 -3.83 20.66 -5.27
CA ILE A 117 -4.61 21.83 -4.81
C ILE A 117 -5.01 22.65 -6.02
N LEU A 118 -6.29 22.70 -6.33
CA LEU A 118 -6.80 23.48 -7.45
C LEU A 118 -7.35 24.85 -7.05
N GLU A 119 -7.77 25.02 -5.80
CA GLU A 119 -8.23 26.29 -5.29
C GLU A 119 -7.55 26.57 -3.94
N ASP A 120 -7.01 27.77 -3.78
CA ASP A 120 -6.32 28.22 -2.56
C ASP A 120 -6.70 29.66 -2.23
N GLU A 121 -7.93 29.83 -1.74
CA GLU A 121 -8.52 31.11 -1.36
C GLU A 121 -8.35 31.37 0.15
N PRO A 122 -8.52 32.62 0.62
CA PRO A 122 -8.29 32.96 2.02
C PRO A 122 -9.07 32.11 3.03
N GLN A 123 -10.31 31.72 2.73
CA GLN A 123 -11.20 30.97 3.59
C GLN A 123 -11.47 29.53 3.09
N ARG A 124 -10.88 29.15 1.94
CA ARG A 124 -11.18 27.89 1.27
C ARG A 124 -9.94 27.34 0.59
N ILE A 125 -9.71 26.03 0.78
CA ILE A 125 -8.72 25.27 0.02
C ILE A 125 -9.43 24.04 -0.56
N VAL A 126 -9.24 23.76 -1.85
CA VAL A 126 -9.84 22.60 -2.50
C VAL A 126 -8.74 21.69 -3.02
N VAL A 127 -8.75 20.47 -2.51
CA VAL A 127 -7.85 19.40 -2.90
C VAL A 127 -8.61 18.39 -3.75
N TYR A 128 -8.09 18.12 -4.94
CA TYR A 128 -8.60 17.09 -5.83
C TYR A 128 -7.70 15.86 -5.79
N ASN A 129 -8.34 14.71 -5.68
CA ASN A 129 -7.69 13.42 -5.86
C ASN A 129 -7.85 13.01 -7.32
N ILE A 130 -6.85 13.32 -8.13
CA ILE A 130 -6.84 13.00 -9.56
C ILE A 130 -6.60 11.50 -9.83
N GLY A 131 -6.23 10.75 -8.81
CA GLY A 131 -6.14 9.30 -8.79
C GLY A 131 -5.21 8.69 -9.84
N PHE A 132 -4.74 7.48 -9.57
CA PHE A 132 -4.10 6.62 -10.59
C PHE A 132 -5.03 5.46 -10.91
N LYS A 133 -6.25 5.80 -11.34
CA LYS A 133 -7.39 4.89 -11.44
C LYS A 133 -7.18 3.68 -12.38
N ASN A 134 -6.11 3.59 -13.15
CA ASN A 134 -5.97 2.56 -14.19
C ASN A 134 -4.66 1.77 -14.16
N ILE A 135 -3.88 1.84 -13.07
CA ILE A 135 -2.64 1.07 -12.98
C ILE A 135 -2.86 -0.17 -12.11
N PRO A 136 -2.74 -1.39 -12.67
CA PRO A 136 -2.83 -2.62 -11.89
C PRO A 136 -1.84 -2.64 -10.73
N ASN A 137 -2.29 -3.03 -9.54
CA ASN A 137 -1.45 -3.05 -8.33
C ASN A 137 -0.18 -3.90 -8.51
N ARG A 138 -0.27 -4.99 -9.28
CA ARG A 138 0.88 -5.83 -9.63
C ARG A 138 1.94 -5.04 -10.42
N LYS A 139 1.54 -4.15 -11.35
CA LYS A 139 2.48 -3.30 -12.09
C LYS A 139 3.16 -2.28 -11.18
N ILE A 140 2.42 -1.72 -10.21
CA ILE A 140 2.98 -0.80 -9.21
C ILE A 140 3.99 -1.55 -8.34
N LEU A 141 3.65 -2.75 -7.88
CA LEU A 141 4.54 -3.57 -7.06
C LEU A 141 5.81 -4.00 -7.84
N HIS A 142 5.66 -4.36 -9.11
CA HIS A 142 6.79 -4.61 -10.02
C HIS A 142 7.71 -3.39 -10.12
N ARG A 143 7.13 -2.18 -10.27
CA ARG A 143 7.92 -0.94 -10.33
C ARG A 143 8.65 -0.67 -9.02
N LEU A 144 8.02 -0.92 -7.87
CA LEU A 144 8.67 -0.79 -6.56
C LEU A 144 9.88 -1.73 -6.42
N LEU A 145 9.75 -2.98 -6.85
CA LEU A 145 10.84 -3.95 -6.87
C LEU A 145 12.00 -3.48 -7.77
N SER A 146 11.68 -3.04 -9.00
CA SER A 146 12.67 -2.50 -9.93
C SER A 146 13.42 -1.29 -9.32
N ILE A 147 12.71 -0.36 -8.69
CA ILE A 147 13.33 0.82 -8.05
C ILE A 147 14.29 0.41 -6.95
N VAL A 148 13.95 -0.58 -6.11
CA VAL A 148 14.85 -1.05 -5.06
C VAL A 148 16.08 -1.73 -5.65
N SER A 149 15.93 -2.49 -6.74
CA SER A 149 17.06 -3.07 -7.48
C SER A 149 17.97 -1.97 -8.06
N ASP A 150 17.38 -0.92 -8.66
CA ASP A 150 18.12 0.24 -9.17
C ASP A 150 18.87 0.99 -8.04
N ILE A 151 18.29 1.06 -6.82
CA ILE A 151 18.96 1.63 -5.64
C ILE A 151 20.23 0.85 -5.30
N PHE A 152 20.18 -0.49 -5.23
CA PHE A 152 21.35 -1.32 -4.99
C PHE A 152 22.45 -1.05 -6.02
N GLU A 153 22.08 -1.01 -7.30
CA GLU A 153 23.01 -0.78 -8.38
C GLU A 153 23.65 0.63 -8.33
N ASN A 154 22.83 1.68 -8.06
CA ASN A 154 23.31 3.05 -8.00
C ASN A 154 24.21 3.32 -6.78
N ILE A 155 23.99 2.63 -5.66
CA ILE A 155 24.92 2.66 -4.51
C ILE A 155 26.29 2.13 -4.94
N LYS A 156 26.36 1.00 -5.62
CA LYS A 156 27.64 0.44 -6.12
C LYS A 156 28.35 1.38 -7.11
N LYS A 157 27.57 2.06 -7.95
CA LYS A 157 28.08 3.03 -8.93
C LYS A 157 28.38 4.40 -8.32
N LYS A 158 28.04 4.64 -7.05
CA LYS A 158 28.13 5.94 -6.37
C LYS A 158 27.39 7.06 -7.14
N ASN A 159 26.27 6.72 -7.79
CA ASN A 159 25.46 7.65 -8.59
C ASN A 159 24.39 8.31 -7.71
N THR A 160 24.74 9.44 -7.09
CA THR A 160 23.89 10.15 -6.14
C THR A 160 22.66 10.78 -6.78
N ILE A 161 22.74 11.20 -8.05
CA ILE A 161 21.62 11.85 -8.76
C ILE A 161 20.48 10.84 -8.98
N ASP A 162 20.79 9.67 -9.53
CA ASP A 162 19.79 8.63 -9.75
C ASP A 162 19.26 8.04 -8.44
N LEU A 163 20.09 8.00 -7.40
CA LEU A 163 19.64 7.60 -6.07
C LEU A 163 18.54 8.50 -5.53
N GLU A 164 18.69 9.83 -5.62
CA GLU A 164 17.64 10.76 -5.18
C GLU A 164 16.33 10.58 -5.96
N LEU A 165 16.43 10.36 -7.27
CA LEU A 165 15.26 10.10 -8.11
C LEU A 165 14.58 8.79 -7.71
N ASN A 166 15.36 7.73 -7.47
CA ASN A 166 14.85 6.45 -7.04
C ASN A 166 14.12 6.54 -5.69
N PHE A 167 14.64 7.29 -4.72
CA PHE A 167 13.95 7.48 -3.44
C PHE A 167 12.65 8.27 -3.57
N LYS A 168 12.59 9.28 -4.44
CA LYS A 168 11.34 9.99 -4.76
C LYS A 168 10.32 9.05 -5.39
N ASP A 169 10.75 8.27 -6.37
CA ASP A 169 9.89 7.30 -7.04
C ASP A 169 9.42 6.19 -6.09
N LEU A 170 10.29 5.65 -5.24
CA LEU A 170 9.94 4.66 -4.24
C LEU A 170 8.81 5.17 -3.32
N LYS A 171 8.95 6.38 -2.81
CA LYS A 171 7.91 7.04 -1.99
C LYS A 171 6.61 7.19 -2.77
N LYS A 172 6.69 7.68 -4.02
CA LYS A 172 5.55 7.91 -4.90
C LYS A 172 4.76 6.62 -5.14
N PHE A 173 5.39 5.58 -5.65
CA PHE A 173 4.71 4.33 -5.98
C PHE A 173 4.20 3.58 -4.74
N TYR A 174 4.93 3.66 -3.61
CA TYR A 174 4.43 3.14 -2.34
C TYR A 174 3.13 3.82 -1.89
N ILE A 175 3.04 5.16 -2.00
CA ILE A 175 1.84 5.91 -1.62
C ILE A 175 0.67 5.55 -2.53
N ILE A 176 0.89 5.41 -3.84
CA ILE A 176 -0.12 5.00 -4.81
C ILE A 176 -0.69 3.62 -4.44
N LEU A 177 0.19 2.63 -4.25
CA LEU A 177 -0.24 1.27 -3.89
C LEU A 177 -0.98 1.24 -2.55
N LYS A 178 -0.49 1.97 -1.55
CA LYS A 178 -1.15 2.11 -0.25
C LYS A 178 -2.55 2.71 -0.38
N GLY A 179 -2.72 3.72 -1.22
CA GLY A 179 -4.00 4.35 -1.51
C GLY A 179 -4.97 3.35 -2.16
N ASN A 180 -4.53 2.65 -3.20
CA ASN A 180 -5.34 1.63 -3.88
C ASN A 180 -5.81 0.54 -2.91
N ILE A 181 -4.90 -0.01 -2.10
CA ILE A 181 -5.25 -1.05 -1.11
C ILE A 181 -6.23 -0.51 -0.07
N ARG A 182 -6.06 0.73 0.38
CA ARG A 182 -6.97 1.34 1.36
C ARG A 182 -8.36 1.59 0.78
N THR A 183 -8.45 2.08 -0.46
CA THR A 183 -9.71 2.23 -1.19
C THR A 183 -10.42 0.88 -1.30
N TYR A 184 -9.70 -0.19 -1.67
CA TYR A 184 -10.25 -1.54 -1.69
C TYR A 184 -10.80 -1.98 -0.33
N HIS A 185 -10.08 -1.77 0.77
CA HIS A 185 -10.56 -2.13 2.10
C HIS A 185 -11.80 -1.35 2.54
N ASN A 186 -11.94 -0.10 2.11
CA ASN A 186 -13.06 0.75 2.47
C ASN A 186 -14.31 0.45 1.64
N SER A 187 -14.16 0.23 0.34
CA SER A 187 -15.28 0.01 -0.61
C SER A 187 -15.60 -1.46 -0.83
N GLY A 188 -14.69 -2.38 -0.50
CA GLY A 188 -14.78 -3.80 -0.91
C GLY A 188 -14.64 -3.99 -2.41
N PHE A 189 -14.31 -2.92 -3.14
CA PHE A 189 -14.31 -2.88 -4.59
C PHE A 189 -13.15 -1.99 -5.09
N LEU A 190 -12.40 -2.49 -6.06
CA LEU A 190 -11.43 -1.71 -6.82
C LEU A 190 -11.67 -2.01 -8.30
N GLU A 191 -12.20 -1.03 -9.01
CA GLU A 191 -12.45 -1.09 -10.46
C GLU A 191 -11.17 -0.93 -11.29
N TYR A 192 -10.00 -1.37 -10.82
CA TYR A 192 -8.75 -1.01 -11.47
C TYR A 192 -8.01 -2.18 -12.08
N GLY A 193 -8.16 -2.30 -13.41
CA GLY A 193 -7.38 -3.19 -14.25
C GLY A 193 -7.89 -4.64 -14.23
N ASP A 194 -7.22 -5.48 -15.02
CA ASP A 194 -7.56 -6.91 -15.21
C ASP A 194 -7.21 -7.80 -14.00
N GLU A 195 -6.81 -7.20 -12.86
CA GLU A 195 -6.41 -7.94 -11.67
C GLU A 195 -7.46 -7.87 -10.59
N GLU A 196 -8.10 -9.00 -10.32
CA GLU A 196 -8.98 -9.13 -9.17
C GLU A 196 -8.18 -9.09 -7.86
N LEU A 197 -8.39 -8.03 -7.07
CA LEU A 197 -7.75 -7.87 -5.78
C LEU A 197 -8.60 -8.54 -4.69
N THR A 198 -8.14 -9.68 -4.19
CA THR A 198 -8.75 -10.33 -3.02
C THR A 198 -8.26 -9.70 -1.71
N GLN A 199 -8.96 -9.92 -0.59
CA GLN A 199 -8.50 -9.45 0.73
C GLN A 199 -7.12 -9.98 1.09
N LYS A 200 -6.82 -11.24 0.71
CA LYS A 200 -5.51 -11.87 0.92
C LYS A 200 -4.44 -11.15 0.11
N LYS A 201 -4.62 -11.03 -1.21
CA LYS A 201 -3.68 -10.30 -2.09
C LYS A 201 -3.46 -8.86 -1.63
N ALA A 202 -4.52 -8.15 -1.21
CA ALA A 202 -4.41 -6.78 -0.70
C ALA A 202 -3.52 -6.70 0.55
N SER A 203 -3.69 -7.64 1.49
CA SER A 203 -2.85 -7.74 2.68
C SER A 203 -1.40 -8.05 2.34
N ASP A 204 -1.17 -9.01 1.44
CA ASP A 204 0.17 -9.42 1.02
C ASP A 204 0.90 -8.28 0.28
N TYR A 205 0.22 -7.60 -0.65
CA TYR A 205 0.78 -6.43 -1.34
C TYR A 205 1.11 -5.29 -0.39
N ARG A 206 0.28 -5.07 0.63
CA ARG A 206 0.53 -4.07 1.67
C ARG A 206 1.80 -4.39 2.46
N ILE A 207 1.96 -5.64 2.91
CA ILE A 207 3.13 -6.07 3.68
C ILE A 207 4.37 -6.01 2.79
N PHE A 208 4.31 -6.57 1.60
CA PHE A 208 5.42 -6.63 0.65
C PHE A 208 5.92 -5.23 0.27
N SER A 209 5.01 -4.33 -0.09
CA SER A 209 5.38 -2.94 -0.44
C SER A 209 5.97 -2.17 0.75
N TYR A 210 5.51 -2.43 1.96
CA TYR A 210 6.08 -1.85 3.17
C TYR A 210 7.50 -2.34 3.43
N GLN A 211 7.77 -3.62 3.19
CA GLN A 211 9.11 -4.20 3.29
C GLN A 211 10.07 -3.58 2.26
N LEU A 212 9.63 -3.42 1.01
CA LEU A 212 10.41 -2.70 -0.02
C LEU A 212 10.75 -1.27 0.39
N LYS A 213 9.78 -0.56 0.95
CA LYS A 213 10.00 0.79 1.48
C LYS A 213 11.03 0.81 2.59
N ILE A 214 11.01 -0.16 3.53
CA ILE A 214 12.00 -0.25 4.62
C ILE A 214 13.40 -0.52 4.05
N ILE A 215 13.53 -1.45 3.09
CA ILE A 215 14.81 -1.71 2.42
C ILE A 215 15.34 -0.41 1.80
N GLY A 216 14.50 0.33 1.06
CA GLY A 216 14.90 1.62 0.50
C GLY A 216 15.36 2.62 1.55
N TYR A 217 14.68 2.70 2.70
CA TYR A 217 15.10 3.61 3.79
C TYR A 217 16.41 3.21 4.44
N ILE A 218 16.67 1.90 4.61
CA ILE A 218 17.96 1.40 5.10
C ILE A 218 19.07 1.78 4.11
N LEU A 219 18.81 1.69 2.82
CA LEU A 219 19.77 1.97 1.76
C LEU A 219 19.96 3.47 1.47
N ARG A 220 19.09 4.35 1.98
CA ARG A 220 19.11 5.77 1.64
C ARG A 220 20.41 6.46 2.01
N ASP A 221 20.88 6.20 3.21
CA ASP A 221 22.07 6.83 3.76
C ASP A 221 23.24 5.82 3.80
N PHE A 222 23.16 4.77 2.97
CA PHE A 222 24.15 3.69 2.94
C PHE A 222 25.27 4.02 1.96
N GLU A 223 26.45 4.25 2.52
CA GLU A 223 27.69 4.38 1.74
C GLU A 223 28.44 3.06 1.77
N ILE A 224 28.76 2.53 0.59
CA ILE A 224 29.48 1.27 0.46
C ILE A 224 30.99 1.49 0.44
N ASP A 225 31.68 0.70 1.25
CA ASP A 225 33.12 0.57 1.26
C ASP A 225 33.57 -0.67 0.49
N ASP A 226 34.74 -0.64 -0.10
CA ASP A 226 35.26 -1.74 -0.91
C ASP A 226 35.32 -3.06 -0.11
N SER A 227 35.57 -2.99 1.21
CA SER A 227 35.58 -4.14 2.12
C SER A 227 34.24 -4.85 2.23
N LEU A 228 33.13 -4.13 2.06
CA LEU A 228 31.76 -4.62 2.16
C LEU A 228 31.13 -4.93 0.80
N LEU A 229 31.74 -4.50 -0.31
CA LEU A 229 31.18 -4.61 -1.65
C LEU A 229 30.80 -6.05 -2.01
N LYS A 230 31.61 -7.02 -1.66
CA LYS A 230 31.33 -8.44 -1.95
C LYS A 230 30.09 -8.93 -1.20
N PHE A 231 29.95 -8.59 0.07
CA PHE A 231 28.80 -8.98 0.90
C PHE A 231 27.52 -8.26 0.44
N PHE A 232 27.63 -6.97 0.17
CA PHE A 232 26.53 -6.17 -0.41
C PHE A 232 26.01 -6.76 -1.72
N THR A 233 26.90 -7.13 -2.64
CA THR A 233 26.52 -7.74 -3.93
C THR A 233 25.79 -9.08 -3.74
N LYS A 234 26.18 -9.90 -2.75
CA LYS A 234 25.45 -11.13 -2.43
C LYS A 234 24.02 -10.87 -1.96
N ILE A 235 23.83 -9.82 -1.15
CA ILE A 235 22.51 -9.42 -0.66
C ILE A 235 21.65 -8.88 -1.80
N GLU A 236 22.21 -8.07 -2.68
CA GLU A 236 21.54 -7.62 -3.90
C GLU A 236 21.11 -8.81 -4.78
N THR A 237 21.99 -9.79 -4.99
CA THR A 237 21.67 -11.01 -5.75
C THR A 237 20.49 -11.73 -5.11
N TYR A 238 20.52 -11.93 -3.79
CA TYR A 238 19.43 -12.56 -3.05
C TYR A 238 18.11 -11.77 -3.19
N PHE A 239 18.15 -10.43 -3.12
CA PHE A 239 16.98 -9.58 -3.37
C PHE A 239 16.44 -9.76 -4.81
N ASN A 240 17.31 -9.77 -5.81
CA ASN A 240 16.92 -9.91 -7.22
C ASN A 240 16.34 -11.30 -7.52
N GLU A 241 16.82 -12.36 -6.87
CA GLU A 241 16.22 -13.70 -6.97
C GLU A 241 14.80 -13.74 -6.39
N ILE A 242 14.53 -13.02 -5.29
CA ILE A 242 13.17 -12.86 -4.74
C ILE A 242 12.30 -12.08 -5.72
N PHE A 243 12.83 -11.03 -6.35
CA PHE A 243 12.14 -10.30 -7.40
C PHE A 243 11.73 -11.21 -8.56
N ASP A 244 12.66 -12.04 -9.04
CA ASP A 244 12.42 -13.03 -10.08
C ASP A 244 11.35 -14.06 -9.68
N ALA A 245 11.40 -14.59 -8.46
CA ALA A 245 10.42 -15.52 -7.93
C ALA A 245 9.01 -14.90 -7.91
N PHE A 246 8.91 -13.63 -7.49
CA PHE A 246 7.66 -12.88 -7.50
C PHE A 246 7.08 -12.72 -8.90
N LEU A 247 7.91 -12.32 -9.88
CA LEU A 247 7.47 -12.12 -11.26
C LEU A 247 6.98 -13.42 -11.89
N LYS A 248 7.71 -14.50 -11.69
CA LYS A 248 7.44 -15.81 -12.30
C LYS A 248 6.37 -16.59 -11.54
N LYS A 249 5.88 -16.10 -10.39
CA LYS A 249 5.00 -16.84 -9.46
C LYS A 249 5.56 -18.23 -9.15
N ASN A 250 6.86 -18.32 -8.90
CA ASN A 250 7.56 -19.57 -8.72
C ASN A 250 7.65 -19.93 -7.23
N GLU A 251 6.67 -20.69 -6.75
CA GLU A 251 6.60 -21.15 -5.35
C GLU A 251 7.82 -21.99 -4.94
N ARG A 252 8.31 -22.86 -5.82
CA ARG A 252 9.49 -23.68 -5.55
C ARG A 252 10.72 -22.81 -5.31
N LEU A 253 10.97 -21.84 -6.17
CA LEU A 253 12.08 -20.89 -6.01
C LEU A 253 11.93 -20.10 -4.71
N SER A 254 10.73 -19.66 -4.37
CA SER A 254 10.46 -19.00 -3.09
C SER A 254 10.83 -19.84 -1.89
N HIS A 255 10.51 -21.15 -1.93
CA HIS A 255 10.88 -22.07 -0.86
C HIS A 255 12.39 -22.23 -0.74
N GLU A 256 13.11 -22.36 -1.84
CA GLU A 256 14.57 -22.42 -1.86
C GLU A 256 15.18 -21.15 -1.27
N LEU A 257 14.67 -19.98 -1.68
CA LEU A 257 15.11 -18.66 -1.21
C LEU A 257 14.88 -18.44 0.30
N TRP A 258 13.83 -19.06 0.88
CA TRP A 258 13.59 -19.00 2.32
C TRP A 258 14.80 -19.47 3.14
N PHE A 259 15.54 -20.46 2.65
CA PHE A 259 16.70 -21.02 3.35
C PHE A 259 18.03 -20.33 2.98
N GLN A 260 18.09 -19.59 1.87
CA GLN A 260 19.31 -18.90 1.44
C GLN A 260 19.74 -17.75 2.37
N ASN A 261 18.86 -17.29 3.26
CA ASN A 261 19.24 -16.29 4.26
C ASN A 261 20.27 -16.81 5.26
N GLN A 262 20.29 -18.12 5.59
CA GLN A 262 21.15 -18.67 6.63
C GLN A 262 22.65 -18.52 6.32
N PRO A 263 23.14 -18.85 5.11
CA PRO A 263 24.54 -18.60 4.74
C PRO A 263 24.89 -17.11 4.82
N LEU A 264 23.99 -16.22 4.35
CA LEU A 264 24.22 -14.77 4.40
C LEU A 264 24.27 -14.23 5.84
N GLU A 265 23.39 -14.71 6.71
CA GLU A 265 23.42 -14.33 8.13
C GLU A 265 24.69 -14.81 8.84
N ARG A 266 25.20 -16.01 8.50
CA ARG A 266 26.45 -16.53 9.04
C ARG A 266 27.63 -15.70 8.57
N GLU A 267 27.76 -15.47 7.27
CA GLU A 267 28.83 -14.64 6.70
C GLU A 267 28.82 -13.22 7.30
N GLY A 268 27.64 -12.59 7.44
CA GLY A 268 27.56 -11.27 8.05
C GLY A 268 28.01 -11.24 9.52
N LYS A 269 27.71 -12.28 10.30
CA LYS A 269 28.21 -12.40 11.69
C LYS A 269 29.73 -12.57 11.74
N GLU A 270 30.28 -13.42 10.88
CA GLU A 270 31.73 -13.60 10.77
C GLU A 270 32.42 -12.29 10.35
N LEU A 271 31.84 -11.51 9.44
CA LEU A 271 32.35 -10.20 9.06
C LEU A 271 32.37 -9.20 10.23
N ILE A 272 31.34 -9.20 11.11
CA ILE A 272 31.29 -8.31 12.28
C ILE A 272 32.52 -8.51 13.21
N ASP A 273 33.02 -9.73 13.30
CA ASP A 273 34.14 -10.07 14.18
C ASP A 273 35.49 -9.59 13.63
N ILE A 274 35.61 -9.42 12.32
CA ILE A 274 36.90 -9.10 11.65
C ILE A 274 36.97 -7.67 11.11
N VAL A 275 35.83 -6.96 10.92
CA VAL A 275 35.86 -5.59 10.40
C VAL A 275 36.10 -4.53 11.51
N PRO A 276 36.61 -3.34 11.15
CA PRO A 276 36.66 -2.20 12.06
C PRO A 276 35.28 -1.85 12.63
N SER A 277 35.26 -1.27 13.83
CA SER A 277 34.03 -0.92 14.55
C SER A 277 33.09 -0.02 13.74
N GLU A 278 33.60 0.87 12.91
CA GLU A 278 32.88 1.77 12.04
C GLU A 278 32.04 1.06 10.96
N HIS A 279 32.40 -0.17 10.58
CA HIS A 279 31.67 -0.95 9.58
C HIS A 279 30.62 -1.91 10.20
N LYS A 280 30.64 -2.13 11.51
CA LYS A 280 29.74 -3.08 12.19
C LYS A 280 28.27 -2.69 12.03
N ASP A 281 27.95 -1.40 12.15
CA ASP A 281 26.59 -0.90 11.99
C ASP A 281 26.09 -1.09 10.54
N LYS A 282 26.95 -0.87 9.55
CA LYS A 282 26.63 -1.12 8.14
C LYS A 282 26.30 -2.60 7.90
N ILE A 283 27.07 -3.53 8.48
CA ILE A 283 26.79 -4.97 8.36
C ILE A 283 25.46 -5.33 9.06
N ASN A 284 25.18 -4.75 10.22
CA ASN A 284 23.92 -4.97 10.91
C ASN A 284 22.72 -4.49 10.06
N LEU A 285 22.82 -3.35 9.38
CA LEU A 285 21.81 -2.87 8.43
C LEU A 285 21.63 -3.83 7.25
N LEU A 286 22.74 -4.35 6.69
CA LEU A 286 22.69 -5.34 5.62
C LEU A 286 22.03 -6.65 6.09
N LEU A 287 22.34 -7.12 7.30
CA LEU A 287 21.67 -8.29 7.89
C LEU A 287 20.18 -8.06 8.14
N MET A 288 19.78 -6.83 8.47
CA MET A 288 18.36 -6.47 8.55
C MET A 288 17.67 -6.59 7.19
N ILE A 289 18.33 -6.17 6.10
CA ILE A 289 17.81 -6.37 4.74
C ILE A 289 17.64 -7.86 4.43
N VAL A 290 18.62 -8.70 4.77
CA VAL A 290 18.53 -10.16 4.58
C VAL A 290 17.30 -10.75 5.29
N LYS A 291 17.02 -10.35 6.53
CA LYS A 291 15.83 -10.79 7.28
C LYS A 291 14.52 -10.31 6.66
N ILE A 292 14.48 -9.08 6.16
CA ILE A 292 13.32 -8.54 5.45
C ILE A 292 13.10 -9.33 4.16
N CYS A 293 14.13 -9.56 3.37
CA CYS A 293 14.10 -10.37 2.17
C CYS A 293 13.55 -11.77 2.43
N ARG A 294 14.01 -12.45 3.49
CA ARG A 294 13.46 -13.74 3.92
C ARG A 294 11.96 -13.65 4.20
N SER A 295 11.50 -12.61 4.92
CA SER A 295 10.07 -12.48 5.21
C SER A 295 9.23 -12.18 3.97
N MET A 296 9.81 -11.58 2.92
CA MET A 296 9.15 -11.38 1.62
C MET A 296 8.88 -12.72 0.91
N THR A 297 9.78 -13.70 1.02
CA THR A 297 9.57 -15.01 0.37
C THR A 297 8.32 -15.72 0.91
N ALA A 298 7.98 -15.55 2.19
CA ALA A 298 6.78 -16.14 2.78
C ALA A 298 5.47 -15.63 2.14
N LEU A 299 5.46 -14.41 1.61
CA LEU A 299 4.29 -13.80 0.95
C LEU A 299 4.10 -14.27 -0.50
N LEU A 300 5.08 -14.99 -1.06
CA LEU A 300 5.00 -15.49 -2.44
C LEU A 300 4.21 -16.81 -2.54
N TYR A 301 3.91 -17.44 -1.40
CA TYR A 301 3.08 -18.66 -1.32
C TYR A 301 1.58 -18.38 -1.23
N SER A 302 1.18 -17.13 -1.25
CA SER A 302 -0.21 -16.75 -0.96
C SER A 302 -1.07 -16.58 -2.23
#